data_9bfcfb8ad3fd8258e7bef57a13b489db
#
_entry.id   9bfcfb8ad3fd8258e7bef57a13b489db
#
_cell.length_a   1.000
_cell.length_b   1.000
_cell.length_c   1.000
_cell.angle_alpha   90.00
_cell.angle_beta   90.00
_cell.angle_gamma   90.00
#
_symmetry.space_group_name_H-M   'P 1'
#
loop_
_entity.id
_entity.type
_entity.pdbx_description
1 polymer ?
#
loop_
_entity_poly.entity_id
_entity_poly.type
_entity_poly.pdbx_seq_one_letter_code
_entity_poly.pdbx_strand_id
1 'polypeptide(L)'
;MDKNTLTGLFLIALLLIGFSYYTTTQTEETQVAEQTAQPIAKPANDSTKVSTTANKQQHVADSTDIFNGSREGVNTPISLKNEHVAVTISPKGGAISNVRLCEFKSYSDFQNNKEAQLSLIEEKTHKLNFRFETIEGLYSTEDYYFQPLAKTDSTLTMALGSSKGDTLYIDYKLIKGSYFVNTTIRTKG
;
A
#
# COMPACT_ATOMS: atom_id res chain seq x y z
N MET A 1 -36.09 21.46 30.66
CA MET A 1 -34.72 21.37 30.16
C MET A 1 -33.79 21.93 31.22
N ASP A 2 -32.89 21.13 31.69
CA ASP A 2 -31.96 21.55 32.75
C ASP A 2 -30.95 22.57 32.19
N LYS A 3 -30.65 23.60 32.99
CA LYS A 3 -29.71 24.66 32.60
C LYS A 3 -28.35 24.10 32.15
N ASN A 4 -27.91 23.00 32.73
CA ASN A 4 -26.67 22.30 32.37
C ASN A 4 -26.71 21.67 30.98
N THR A 5 -27.87 21.13 30.59
CA THR A 5 -28.08 20.54 29.24
C THR A 5 -28.05 21.62 28.17
N LEU A 6 -28.68 22.81 28.44
CA LEU A 6 -28.66 23.94 27.53
C LEU A 6 -27.25 24.51 27.37
N THR A 7 -26.50 24.62 28.46
CA THR A 7 -25.08 25.07 28.43
C THR A 7 -24.20 24.11 27.64
N GLY A 8 -24.38 22.80 27.83
CA GLY A 8 -23.63 21.75 27.07
C GLY A 8 -23.91 21.80 25.57
N LEU A 9 -25.22 21.99 25.20
CA LEU A 9 -25.61 22.09 23.80
C LEU A 9 -25.01 23.34 23.13
N PHE A 10 -24.98 24.46 23.85
CA PHE A 10 -24.40 25.72 23.37
C PHE A 10 -22.88 25.58 23.15
N LEU A 11 -22.17 24.88 24.06
CA LEU A 11 -20.75 24.66 23.94
C LEU A 11 -20.39 23.76 22.75
N ILE A 12 -21.19 22.72 22.48
CA ILE A 12 -21.04 21.85 21.31
C ILE A 12 -21.28 22.65 20.01
N ALA A 13 -22.32 23.51 19.97
CA ALA A 13 -22.59 24.33 18.81
C ALA A 13 -21.45 25.32 18.51
N LEU A 14 -20.85 25.90 19.54
CA LEU A 14 -19.71 26.82 19.43
C LEU A 14 -18.45 26.08 18.89
N LEU A 15 -18.23 24.86 19.34
CA LEU A 15 -17.13 24.00 18.87
C LEU A 15 -17.31 23.64 17.39
N LEU A 16 -18.52 23.28 16.95
CA LEU A 16 -18.81 22.96 15.56
C LEU A 16 -18.65 24.18 14.64
N ILE A 17 -19.07 25.35 15.07
CA ILE A 17 -18.90 26.61 14.31
C ILE A 17 -17.40 26.94 14.20
N GLY A 18 -16.63 26.83 15.30
CA GLY A 18 -15.20 27.08 15.31
C GLY A 18 -14.43 26.10 14.41
N PHE A 19 -14.81 24.83 14.42
CA PHE A 19 -14.23 23.81 13.54
C PHE A 19 -14.56 24.07 12.07
N SER A 20 -15.81 24.43 11.76
CA SER A 20 -16.22 24.78 10.39
C SER A 20 -15.46 25.99 9.86
N TYR A 21 -15.26 27.02 10.67
CA TYR A 21 -14.47 28.19 10.30
C TYR A 21 -13.00 27.83 10.05
N TYR A 22 -12.41 26.96 10.89
CA TYR A 22 -11.03 26.52 10.74
C TYR A 22 -10.82 25.68 9.47
N THR A 23 -11.75 24.80 9.12
CA THR A 23 -11.66 23.99 7.89
C THR A 23 -11.88 24.79 6.62
N THR A 24 -12.71 25.84 6.66
CA THR A 24 -12.96 26.71 5.49
C THR A 24 -11.72 27.55 5.11
N THR A 25 -10.86 27.88 6.07
CA THR A 25 -9.62 28.62 5.78
C THR A 25 -8.48 27.76 5.19
N GLN A 26 -8.65 26.44 5.13
CA GLN A 26 -7.66 25.52 4.53
C GLN A 26 -8.05 25.04 3.11
N THR A 27 -9.18 25.50 2.55
CA THR A 27 -9.66 25.06 1.24
C THR A 27 -9.85 26.25 0.30
N GLU A 28 -8.78 26.92 -0.03
CA GLU A 28 -8.67 27.69 -1.27
C GLU A 28 -7.72 26.93 -2.18
N GLU A 29 -8.29 26.13 -3.05
CA GLU A 29 -7.89 25.76 -4.40
C GLU A 29 -8.52 24.44 -4.81
N THR A 30 -9.75 24.48 -5.27
CA THR A 30 -10.24 23.71 -6.43
C THR A 30 -11.68 24.11 -6.69
N GLN A 31 -11.87 25.07 -7.59
CA GLN A 31 -13.18 25.33 -8.20
C GLN A 31 -13.44 24.22 -9.22
N VAL A 32 -14.54 23.51 -9.05
CA VAL A 32 -15.20 22.80 -10.16
C VAL A 32 -16.68 23.16 -10.12
N ALA A 33 -17.11 23.69 -11.23
CA ALA A 33 -18.41 24.22 -11.50
C ALA A 33 -19.54 23.20 -11.32
N GLU A 34 -20.58 23.66 -10.65
CA GLU A 34 -21.91 23.07 -10.58
C GLU A 34 -22.68 23.40 -11.87
N GLN A 35 -23.19 22.42 -12.60
CA GLN A 35 -24.29 22.58 -13.53
C GLN A 35 -25.29 21.44 -13.44
N THR A 36 -26.36 21.75 -12.76
CA THR A 36 -27.79 21.55 -13.02
C THR A 36 -28.23 20.32 -13.83
N ALA A 37 -29.01 19.51 -13.14
CA ALA A 37 -29.86 18.46 -13.68
C ALA A 37 -31.07 19.03 -14.45
N GLN A 38 -31.50 18.37 -15.53
CA GLN A 38 -32.86 17.86 -15.75
C GLN A 38 -32.97 16.98 -17.00
N PRO A 39 -34.01 16.12 -17.09
CA PRO A 39 -33.97 14.81 -17.75
C PRO A 39 -34.69 14.82 -19.13
N ILE A 40 -34.59 13.74 -19.92
CA ILE A 40 -35.68 13.12 -20.70
C ILE A 40 -35.15 12.12 -21.76
N ALA A 41 -35.76 10.91 -21.71
CA ALA A 41 -36.07 9.95 -22.78
C ALA A 41 -35.01 8.98 -23.35
N LYS A 42 -35.24 7.69 -23.08
CA LYS A 42 -34.89 6.52 -23.90
C LYS A 42 -35.63 6.56 -25.26
N PRO A 43 -35.15 5.92 -26.34
CA PRO A 43 -34.99 4.47 -26.42
C PRO A 43 -33.88 3.91 -27.34
N ALA A 44 -33.60 2.63 -27.08
CA ALA A 44 -33.25 1.52 -28.02
C ALA A 44 -31.88 1.46 -28.70
N ASN A 45 -31.20 0.34 -28.31
CA ASN A 45 -30.38 -0.57 -29.14
C ASN A 45 -29.36 0.00 -30.14
N ASP A 46 -28.09 -0.19 -29.87
CA ASP A 46 -27.29 -1.08 -30.73
C ASP A 46 -26.03 -1.59 -29.99
N SER A 47 -25.73 -2.85 -30.24
CA SER A 47 -24.60 -3.57 -29.67
C SER A 47 -23.30 -3.09 -30.31
N THR A 48 -22.46 -2.40 -29.52
CA THR A 48 -21.05 -2.26 -29.91
C THR A 48 -20.19 -2.55 -28.73
N LYS A 49 -19.41 -3.62 -28.84
CA LYS A 49 -18.34 -4.00 -27.92
C LYS A 49 -17.44 -2.79 -27.63
N VAL A 50 -17.54 -2.24 -26.45
CA VAL A 50 -16.51 -1.37 -25.91
C VAL A 50 -15.47 -2.27 -25.24
N SER A 51 -14.41 -2.53 -25.96
CA SER A 51 -13.17 -3.01 -25.39
C SER A 51 -12.73 -2.02 -24.34
N THR A 52 -12.83 -2.41 -23.06
CA THR A 52 -12.20 -1.69 -21.95
C THR A 52 -10.69 -1.82 -22.16
N THR A 53 -10.15 -0.86 -22.89
CA THR A 53 -8.69 -0.66 -22.95
C THR A 53 -8.27 -0.20 -21.56
N ALA A 54 -7.85 -1.15 -20.73
CA ALA A 54 -7.03 -0.86 -19.58
C ALA A 54 -5.88 0.02 -20.09
N ASN A 55 -5.83 1.23 -19.61
CA ASN A 55 -4.76 2.18 -19.89
C ASN A 55 -3.47 1.61 -19.28
N LYS A 56 -2.86 0.70 -20.04
CA LYS A 56 -1.51 0.24 -19.82
C LYS A 56 -0.67 1.46 -20.16
N GLN A 57 -0.31 2.24 -19.16
CA GLN A 57 0.76 3.21 -19.30
C GLN A 57 1.96 2.41 -19.82
N GLN A 58 2.17 2.49 -21.12
CA GLN A 58 3.40 2.10 -21.77
C GLN A 58 4.46 3.02 -21.17
N HIS A 59 5.13 2.55 -20.12
CA HIS A 59 6.45 3.06 -19.80
C HIS A 59 7.30 2.77 -21.03
N VAL A 60 7.52 3.82 -21.82
CA VAL A 60 8.59 3.84 -22.82
C VAL A 60 9.82 3.36 -22.05
N ALA A 61 10.46 2.30 -22.52
CA ALA A 61 11.72 1.84 -21.97
C ALA A 61 12.72 2.98 -22.12
N ASP A 62 12.82 3.81 -21.09
CA ASP A 62 13.76 4.90 -21.06
C ASP A 62 15.14 4.25 -20.96
N SER A 63 15.98 4.48 -21.97
CA SER A 63 17.34 3.96 -22.00
C SER A 63 18.21 4.46 -20.84
N THR A 64 17.68 5.35 -20.02
CA THR A 64 18.28 5.94 -18.82
C THR A 64 17.96 5.15 -17.54
N ASP A 65 17.00 4.21 -17.57
CA ASP A 65 16.66 3.44 -16.37
C ASP A 65 17.70 2.37 -16.06
N ILE A 66 18.52 2.67 -15.06
CA ILE A 66 19.61 1.75 -14.61
C ILE A 66 19.11 0.43 -14.02
N PHE A 67 17.82 0.33 -13.64
CA PHE A 67 17.17 -0.87 -13.11
C PHE A 67 16.26 -1.56 -14.13
N ASN A 68 16.33 -1.17 -15.40
CA ASN A 68 15.44 -1.67 -16.46
C ASN A 68 15.41 -3.22 -16.52
N GLY A 69 16.54 -3.90 -16.31
CA GLY A 69 16.63 -5.37 -16.26
C GLY A 69 15.81 -6.03 -15.17
N SER A 70 15.32 -5.27 -14.18
CA SER A 70 14.51 -5.75 -13.07
C SER A 70 13.03 -5.33 -13.16
N ARG A 71 12.59 -4.73 -14.27
CA ARG A 71 11.17 -4.37 -14.49
C ARG A 71 10.28 -5.58 -14.71
N GLU A 72 10.86 -6.67 -15.22
CA GLU A 72 10.18 -7.93 -15.44
C GLU A 72 10.75 -9.01 -14.50
N GLY A 73 9.88 -9.88 -14.00
CA GLY A 73 10.29 -10.93 -13.08
C GLY A 73 9.12 -11.78 -12.60
N VAL A 74 9.45 -12.82 -11.85
CA VAL A 74 8.46 -13.72 -11.27
C VAL A 74 8.09 -13.22 -9.88
N ASN A 75 6.79 -12.99 -9.64
CA ASN A 75 6.28 -12.58 -8.35
C ASN A 75 5.89 -13.80 -7.49
N THR A 76 6.85 -14.62 -7.09
CA THR A 76 6.61 -15.72 -6.16
C THR A 76 6.79 -15.24 -4.73
N PRO A 77 5.70 -15.10 -3.94
CA PRO A 77 5.78 -14.60 -2.58
C PRO A 77 6.65 -15.46 -1.68
N ILE A 78 7.40 -14.81 -0.80
CA ILE A 78 8.33 -15.48 0.14
C ILE A 78 7.81 -15.26 1.55
N SER A 79 7.63 -16.37 2.29
CA SER A 79 7.15 -16.31 3.68
C SER A 79 8.28 -16.48 4.68
N LEU A 80 8.24 -15.65 5.73
CA LEU A 80 8.99 -15.77 6.97
C LEU A 80 8.00 -16.01 8.10
N LYS A 81 8.40 -16.77 9.12
CA LYS A 81 7.54 -17.10 10.25
C LYS A 81 8.36 -17.25 11.54
N ASN A 82 7.80 -16.74 12.64
CA ASN A 82 8.18 -17.10 13.99
C ASN A 82 6.97 -17.63 14.76
N GLU A 83 7.04 -17.70 16.09
CA GLU A 83 5.98 -18.24 16.95
C GLU A 83 4.69 -17.39 16.86
N HIS A 84 4.81 -16.07 16.69
CA HIS A 84 3.72 -15.10 16.83
C HIS A 84 3.22 -14.54 15.51
N VAL A 85 4.10 -14.40 14.51
CA VAL A 85 3.78 -13.71 13.26
C VAL A 85 4.30 -14.45 12.04
N ALA A 86 3.49 -14.47 10.98
CA ALA A 86 3.87 -14.91 9.65
C ALA A 86 3.80 -13.72 8.69
N VAL A 87 4.90 -13.45 8.00
CA VAL A 87 5.05 -12.33 7.07
C VAL A 87 5.33 -12.86 5.68
N THR A 88 4.62 -12.34 4.70
CA THR A 88 4.85 -12.68 3.29
C THR A 88 5.42 -11.46 2.58
N ILE A 89 6.52 -11.64 1.87
CA ILE A 89 7.20 -10.61 1.10
C ILE A 89 7.02 -10.91 -0.38
N SER A 90 6.61 -9.89 -1.15
CA SER A 90 6.50 -9.94 -2.61
C SER A 90 7.83 -9.54 -3.24
N PRO A 91 8.38 -10.31 -4.19
CA PRO A 91 9.48 -9.86 -5.03
C PRO A 91 9.20 -8.56 -5.76
N LYS A 92 7.96 -8.36 -6.21
CA LYS A 92 7.52 -7.08 -6.79
C LYS A 92 7.55 -5.99 -5.72
N GLY A 93 8.43 -5.03 -5.87
CA GLY A 93 8.66 -3.96 -4.91
C GLY A 93 9.53 -4.36 -3.71
N GLY A 94 9.88 -5.63 -3.55
CA GLY A 94 10.54 -6.13 -2.35
C GLY A 94 9.72 -5.91 -1.07
N ALA A 95 8.39 -5.86 -1.15
CA ALA A 95 7.52 -5.31 -0.12
C ALA A 95 6.81 -6.39 0.71
N ILE A 96 6.48 -6.08 1.96
CA ILE A 96 5.58 -6.91 2.76
C ILE A 96 4.18 -6.86 2.13
N SER A 97 3.66 -8.01 1.72
CA SER A 97 2.36 -8.14 1.05
C SER A 97 1.28 -8.74 1.94
N ASN A 98 1.66 -9.51 2.96
CA ASN A 98 0.73 -10.06 3.93
C ASN A 98 1.39 -10.20 5.30
N VAL A 99 0.63 -9.93 6.36
CA VAL A 99 1.05 -10.14 7.75
C VAL A 99 -0.10 -10.83 8.49
N ARG A 100 0.18 -11.97 9.11
CA ARG A 100 -0.79 -12.74 9.90
C ARG A 100 -0.26 -12.96 11.31
N LEU A 101 -1.14 -12.83 12.29
CA LEU A 101 -0.88 -13.19 13.68
C LEU A 101 -1.23 -14.66 13.90
N CYS A 102 -0.27 -15.46 14.36
CA CYS A 102 -0.42 -16.92 14.47
C CYS A 102 -1.39 -17.34 15.59
N GLU A 103 -1.48 -16.53 16.64
CA GLU A 103 -2.23 -16.84 17.88
C GLU A 103 -3.61 -16.18 17.92
N PHE A 104 -3.93 -15.33 16.95
CA PHE A 104 -5.16 -14.54 16.97
C PHE A 104 -6.07 -14.90 15.81
N LYS A 105 -7.37 -14.78 16.05
CA LYS A 105 -8.45 -14.91 15.05
C LYS A 105 -9.22 -13.59 14.97
N SER A 106 -9.84 -13.30 13.84
CA SER A 106 -10.81 -12.22 13.79
C SER A 106 -12.07 -12.58 14.59
N TYR A 107 -12.82 -11.58 15.03
CA TYR A 107 -14.07 -11.82 15.76
C TYR A 107 -15.07 -12.63 14.91
N SER A 108 -15.17 -12.35 13.64
CA SER A 108 -16.04 -13.07 12.71
C SER A 108 -15.61 -14.53 12.51
N ASP A 109 -14.32 -14.80 12.42
CA ASP A 109 -13.80 -16.16 12.27
C ASP A 109 -13.95 -16.96 13.56
N PHE A 110 -13.79 -16.31 14.71
CA PHE A 110 -14.06 -16.91 16.02
C PHE A 110 -15.53 -17.30 16.16
N GLN A 111 -16.46 -16.40 15.82
CA GLN A 111 -17.91 -16.71 15.87
C GLN A 111 -18.32 -17.84 14.92
N ASN A 112 -17.70 -17.93 13.76
CA ASN A 112 -18.00 -18.95 12.76
C ASN A 112 -17.17 -20.24 12.92
N ASN A 113 -16.44 -20.41 14.04
CA ASN A 113 -15.55 -21.54 14.31
C ASN A 113 -14.53 -21.82 13.20
N LYS A 114 -14.06 -20.78 12.50
CA LYS A 114 -13.02 -20.89 11.48
C LYS A 114 -11.63 -20.93 12.12
N GLU A 115 -10.73 -21.73 11.53
CA GLU A 115 -9.32 -21.82 11.96
C GLU A 115 -8.42 -20.78 11.26
N ALA A 116 -9.00 -19.71 10.72
CA ALA A 116 -8.25 -18.66 10.02
C ALA A 116 -7.49 -17.78 11.01
N GLN A 117 -6.22 -17.53 10.71
CA GLN A 117 -5.38 -16.59 11.47
C GLN A 117 -5.75 -15.15 11.13
N LEU A 118 -5.64 -14.25 12.12
CA LEU A 118 -5.93 -12.83 11.93
C LEU A 118 -4.92 -12.20 10.95
N SER A 119 -5.42 -11.75 9.81
CA SER A 119 -4.64 -10.97 8.85
C SER A 119 -4.65 -9.49 9.24
N LEU A 120 -3.46 -8.87 9.35
CA LEU A 120 -3.29 -7.44 9.62
C LEU A 120 -3.09 -6.65 8.32
N ILE A 121 -2.43 -7.27 7.35
CA ILE A 121 -2.12 -6.68 6.05
C ILE A 121 -2.45 -7.71 4.98
N GLU A 122 -3.18 -7.29 3.95
CA GLU A 122 -3.52 -8.11 2.80
C GLU A 122 -3.05 -7.43 1.51
N GLU A 123 -2.51 -8.23 0.60
CA GLU A 123 -1.92 -7.77 -0.66
C GLU A 123 -2.82 -6.83 -1.49
N LYS A 124 -4.14 -7.05 -1.41
CA LYS A 124 -5.10 -6.26 -2.19
C LYS A 124 -5.38 -4.87 -1.62
N THR A 125 -5.13 -4.67 -0.33
CA THR A 125 -5.53 -3.45 0.39
C THR A 125 -4.37 -2.54 0.73
N HIS A 126 -3.14 -3.08 0.77
CA HIS A 126 -1.96 -2.35 1.20
C HIS A 126 -0.81 -2.53 0.21
N LYS A 127 -0.16 -1.40 -0.10
CA LYS A 127 1.09 -1.39 -0.87
C LYS A 127 2.14 -0.63 -0.08
N LEU A 128 3.22 -1.30 0.24
CA LEU A 128 4.42 -0.66 0.76
C LEU A 128 5.33 -0.36 -0.41
N ASN A 129 5.66 0.91 -0.60
CA ASN A 129 6.52 1.38 -1.68
C ASN A 129 7.55 2.36 -1.12
N PHE A 130 8.79 2.20 -1.52
CA PHE A 130 9.87 3.14 -1.21
C PHE A 130 10.27 3.88 -2.49
N ARG A 131 10.45 5.19 -2.36
CA ARG A 131 11.07 6.00 -3.40
C ARG A 131 12.50 6.32 -2.99
N PHE A 132 13.41 6.23 -3.91
CA PHE A 132 14.82 6.56 -3.68
C PHE A 132 15.39 7.30 -4.89
N GLU A 133 16.33 8.18 -4.62
CA GLU A 133 16.97 9.02 -5.62
C GLU A 133 18.40 8.57 -5.84
N THR A 134 18.84 8.59 -7.08
CA THR A 134 20.21 8.39 -7.50
C THR A 134 20.64 9.57 -8.36
N ILE A 135 21.90 9.62 -8.77
CA ILE A 135 22.38 10.66 -9.71
C ILE A 135 21.70 10.56 -11.09
N GLU A 136 21.12 9.41 -11.44
CA GLU A 136 20.41 9.19 -12.70
C GLU A 136 18.91 9.50 -12.63
N GLY A 137 18.32 9.62 -11.42
CA GLY A 137 16.92 9.95 -11.28
C GLY A 137 16.23 9.39 -10.05
N LEU A 138 14.91 9.58 -10.02
CA LEU A 138 14.02 9.13 -8.96
C LEU A 138 13.38 7.79 -9.36
N TYR A 139 13.48 6.80 -8.49
CA TYR A 139 12.99 5.45 -8.71
C TYR A 139 11.97 5.05 -7.63
N SER A 140 11.04 4.16 -8.01
CA SER A 140 10.03 3.60 -7.12
C SER A 140 10.19 2.09 -7.05
N THR A 141 10.27 1.51 -5.85
CA THR A 141 10.50 0.07 -5.71
C THR A 141 9.37 -0.77 -6.32
N GLU A 142 8.14 -0.25 -6.36
CA GLU A 142 6.99 -0.95 -6.95
C GLU A 142 7.14 -1.26 -8.44
N ASP A 143 8.04 -0.56 -9.15
CA ASP A 143 8.27 -0.76 -10.57
C ASP A 143 9.18 -1.98 -10.87
N TYR A 144 9.90 -2.49 -9.86
CA TYR A 144 10.98 -3.47 -10.03
C TYR A 144 10.74 -4.76 -9.26
N TYR A 145 11.39 -5.83 -9.73
CA TYR A 145 11.43 -7.13 -9.08
C TYR A 145 12.76 -7.32 -8.36
N PHE A 146 12.70 -7.49 -7.06
CA PHE A 146 13.85 -7.82 -6.23
C PHE A 146 14.15 -9.31 -6.28
N GLN A 147 15.43 -9.67 -6.27
CA GLN A 147 15.88 -11.04 -6.23
C GLN A 147 16.19 -11.46 -4.79
N PRO A 148 15.68 -12.61 -4.32
CA PRO A 148 16.05 -13.13 -3.01
C PRO A 148 17.49 -13.67 -3.07
N LEU A 149 18.39 -13.18 -2.19
CA LEU A 149 19.79 -13.63 -2.11
C LEU A 149 20.01 -14.64 -1.00
N ALA A 150 19.43 -14.40 0.17
CA ALA A 150 19.57 -15.26 1.33
C ALA A 150 18.24 -15.35 2.07
N LYS A 151 17.87 -16.56 2.48
CA LYS A 151 16.64 -16.84 3.22
C LYS A 151 16.89 -17.86 4.32
N THR A 152 16.32 -17.56 5.50
CA THR A 152 16.10 -18.53 6.58
C THR A 152 14.62 -18.49 6.98
N ASP A 153 14.23 -19.22 8.02
CA ASP A 153 12.83 -19.16 8.52
C ASP A 153 12.44 -17.78 9.02
N SER A 154 13.40 -16.99 9.55
CA SER A 154 13.17 -15.70 10.19
C SER A 154 13.87 -14.52 9.52
N THR A 155 14.69 -14.75 8.49
CA THR A 155 15.42 -13.70 7.78
C THR A 155 15.30 -13.83 6.27
N LEU A 156 15.31 -12.69 5.57
CA LEU A 156 15.33 -12.62 4.11
C LEU A 156 16.11 -11.39 3.68
N THR A 157 17.03 -11.56 2.75
CA THR A 157 17.70 -10.48 2.04
C THR A 157 17.21 -10.45 0.61
N MET A 158 16.66 -9.32 0.20
CA MET A 158 16.24 -9.02 -1.16
C MET A 158 17.21 -8.02 -1.78
N ALA A 159 17.49 -8.16 -3.09
CA ALA A 159 18.40 -7.27 -3.81
C ALA A 159 17.80 -6.78 -5.12
N LEU A 160 18.05 -5.52 -5.44
CA LEU A 160 17.78 -4.89 -6.72
C LEU A 160 19.11 -4.36 -7.28
N GLY A 161 19.63 -5.01 -8.31
CA GLY A 161 20.87 -4.64 -8.97
C GLY A 161 20.66 -3.63 -10.10
N SER A 162 21.52 -2.63 -10.19
CA SER A 162 21.57 -1.70 -11.32
C SER A 162 22.50 -2.20 -12.43
N SER A 163 22.31 -1.69 -13.64
CA SER A 163 23.22 -1.94 -14.77
C SER A 163 24.64 -1.38 -14.57
N LYS A 164 24.82 -0.50 -13.59
CA LYS A 164 26.11 0.12 -13.22
C LYS A 164 26.87 -0.64 -12.15
N GLY A 165 26.28 -1.70 -11.58
CA GLY A 165 26.90 -2.51 -10.53
C GLY A 165 26.48 -2.15 -9.12
N ASP A 166 25.74 -1.05 -8.93
CA ASP A 166 25.17 -0.68 -7.63
C ASP A 166 24.01 -1.61 -7.27
N THR A 167 23.83 -1.85 -5.99
CA THR A 167 22.78 -2.74 -5.52
C THR A 167 22.06 -2.14 -4.31
N LEU A 168 20.73 -2.13 -4.37
CA LEU A 168 19.85 -1.81 -3.26
C LEU A 168 19.41 -3.10 -2.58
N TYR A 169 19.63 -3.21 -1.27
CA TYR A 169 19.23 -4.35 -0.46
C TYR A 169 18.13 -3.95 0.49
N ILE A 170 17.19 -4.89 0.69
CA ILE A 170 16.19 -4.84 1.75
C ILE A 170 16.34 -6.11 2.58
N ASP A 171 16.74 -5.97 3.84
CA ASP A 171 16.89 -7.07 4.78
C ASP A 171 15.71 -7.10 5.73
N TYR A 172 15.04 -8.23 5.81
CA TYR A 172 13.93 -8.50 6.74
C TYR A 172 14.39 -9.49 7.80
N LYS A 173 14.06 -9.20 9.07
CA LYS A 173 14.36 -10.06 10.20
C LYS A 173 13.20 -10.11 11.17
N LEU A 174 12.61 -11.28 11.37
CA LEU A 174 11.67 -11.54 12.45
C LEU A 174 12.43 -11.74 13.75
N ILE A 175 12.04 -11.01 14.79
CA ILE A 175 12.63 -11.16 16.12
C ILE A 175 11.95 -12.34 16.80
N LYS A 176 12.75 -13.28 17.33
CA LYS A 176 12.24 -14.43 18.07
C LYS A 176 11.43 -13.97 19.29
N GLY A 177 10.27 -14.59 19.53
CA GLY A 177 9.40 -14.27 20.65
C GLY A 177 8.78 -12.86 20.59
N SER A 178 8.69 -12.26 19.39
CA SER A 178 8.19 -10.90 19.21
C SER A 178 7.31 -10.79 17.94
N TYR A 179 6.44 -9.78 17.94
CA TYR A 179 5.62 -9.41 16.77
C TYR A 179 6.33 -8.44 15.82
N PHE A 180 7.57 -8.01 16.15
CA PHE A 180 8.29 -7.02 15.35
C PHE A 180 9.02 -7.64 14.18
N VAL A 181 8.97 -6.92 13.05
CA VAL A 181 9.75 -7.17 11.84
C VAL A 181 10.76 -6.03 11.69
N ASN A 182 12.03 -6.34 11.86
CA ASN A 182 13.08 -5.37 11.54
C ASN A 182 13.30 -5.35 10.03
N THR A 183 13.21 -4.16 9.45
CA THR A 183 13.51 -3.92 8.04
C THR A 183 14.69 -2.97 7.95
N THR A 184 15.75 -3.37 7.25
CA THR A 184 16.93 -2.54 7.01
C THR A 184 17.12 -2.36 5.51
N ILE A 185 17.25 -1.12 5.07
CA ILE A 185 17.58 -0.77 3.68
C ILE A 185 19.04 -0.34 3.65
N ARG A 186 19.80 -0.93 2.73
CA ARG A 186 21.21 -0.59 2.52
C ARG A 186 21.56 -0.60 1.04
N THR A 187 22.56 0.17 0.68
CA THR A 187 23.09 0.24 -0.67
C THR A 187 24.53 -0.22 -0.68
N LYS A 188 24.96 -0.74 -1.83
CA LYS A 188 26.35 -1.03 -2.15
C LYS A 188 26.60 -0.51 -3.55
N GLY A 189 27.54 0.40 -3.70
CA GLY A 189 28.14 0.88 -4.94
C GLY A 189 29.59 0.43 -5.02
#